data_dd5507cc2b7aa121a7185428b3b265ba
#
_entry.id   dd5507cc2b7aa121a7185428b3b265ba
#
_cell.length_a   1.000
_cell.length_b   1.000
_cell.length_c   1.000
_cell.angle_alpha   90.00
_cell.angle_beta   90.00
_cell.angle_gamma   90.00
#
_symmetry.space_group_name_H-M   'P 1'
#
loop_
_entity.id
_entity.type
_entity.pdbx_description
1 polymer ?
#
loop_
_entity_poly.entity_id
_entity_poly.type
_entity_poly.pdbx_seq_one_letter_code
_entity_poly.pdbx_strand_id
1 'polypeptide(L)' 'MDAKVVVELKALIQLEDVHIAQAKNYTVAYDFPIGLLINFGGKSLEFKKMFNPKYNT' A
#
# COMPACT_ATOMS: atom_id res chain seq x y z
N MET A 1 19.74 -4.31 8.89
CA MET A 1 18.36 -3.88 9.16
C MET A 1 17.40 -4.50 8.15
N ASP A 2 16.34 -5.06 8.63
CA ASP A 2 15.39 -5.73 7.76
C ASP A 2 14.47 -4.72 7.09
N ALA A 3 14.33 -4.85 5.79
CA ALA A 3 13.31 -4.10 5.06
C ALA A 3 11.97 -4.76 5.29
N LYS A 4 11.00 -4.00 5.78
CA LYS A 4 9.67 -4.54 6.04
C LYS A 4 8.67 -3.91 5.11
N VAL A 5 7.78 -4.74 4.61
CA VAL A 5 6.74 -4.30 3.69
C VAL A 5 5.41 -4.76 4.23
N VAL A 6 4.48 -3.83 4.37
CA VAL A 6 3.11 -4.20 4.68
C VAL A 6 2.36 -4.34 3.36
N VAL A 7 1.68 -5.47 3.19
CA VAL A 7 0.96 -5.76 1.96
C VAL A 7 -0.53 -5.77 2.26
N GLU A 8 -1.28 -5.01 1.48
CA GLU A 8 -2.74 -4.99 1.58
C GLU A 8 -3.34 -5.49 0.28
N LEU A 9 -4.22 -6.47 0.38
CA LEU A 9 -4.89 -7.06 -0.78
C LEU A 9 -6.31 -6.54 -0.88
N LYS A 10 -6.71 -6.20 -2.08
CA LYS A 10 -8.06 -5.73 -2.38
C LYS A 10 -8.64 -6.49 -3.56
N ALA A 11 -9.95 -6.64 -3.57
CA ALA A 11 -10.68 -7.26 -4.66
C ALA A 11 -11.74 -6.29 -5.15
N LEU A 12 -11.29 -5.19 -5.73
CA LEU A 12 -12.14 -4.09 -6.15
C LEU A 12 -12.16 -4.00 -7.67
N ILE A 13 -13.20 -3.35 -8.21
CA ILE A 13 -13.26 -3.13 -9.65
C ILE A 13 -12.06 -2.30 -10.09
N GLN A 14 -11.71 -1.30 -9.30
CA GLN A 14 -10.52 -0.49 -9.57
C GLN A 14 -10.06 0.17 -8.27
N LEU A 15 -8.78 0.50 -8.21
CA LEU A 15 -8.24 1.26 -7.09
C LEU A 15 -8.60 2.72 -7.26
N GLU A 16 -8.95 3.37 -6.14
CA GLU A 16 -9.24 4.79 -6.10
C GLU A 16 -8.37 5.46 -5.04
N ASP A 17 -8.36 6.78 -5.07
CA ASP A 17 -7.50 7.55 -4.16
C ASP A 17 -7.76 7.23 -2.69
N VAL A 18 -9.01 6.98 -2.34
CA VAL A 18 -9.36 6.64 -0.96
C VAL A 18 -8.66 5.35 -0.51
N HIS A 19 -8.55 4.37 -1.41
CA HIS A 19 -7.91 3.10 -1.08
C HIS A 19 -6.42 3.29 -0.90
N ILE A 20 -5.80 4.13 -1.74
CA ILE A 20 -4.38 4.41 -1.65
C ILE A 20 -4.09 5.16 -0.34
N ALA A 21 -4.94 6.12 0.02
CA ALA A 21 -4.78 6.86 1.26
C ALA A 21 -4.88 5.95 2.48
N GLN A 22 -5.82 4.99 2.46
CA GLN A 22 -5.96 4.03 3.54
C GLN A 22 -4.73 3.17 3.69
N ALA A 23 -4.20 2.67 2.57
CA ALA A 23 -3.01 1.83 2.59
C ALA A 23 -1.81 2.60 3.10
N LYS A 24 -1.68 3.86 2.72
CA LYS A 24 -0.61 4.70 3.22
C LYS A 24 -0.73 4.90 4.73
N ASN A 25 -1.95 5.12 5.21
CA ASN A 25 -2.18 5.27 6.65
C ASN A 25 -1.79 4.01 7.41
N TYR A 26 -2.09 2.83 6.88
CA TYR A 26 -1.67 1.59 7.51
C TYR A 26 -0.15 1.46 7.54
N THR A 27 0.49 1.83 6.45
CA THR A 27 1.95 1.79 6.37
C THR A 27 2.58 2.63 7.47
N VAL A 28 2.05 3.83 7.68
CA VAL A 28 2.53 4.72 8.72
C VAL A 28 2.17 4.19 10.10
N ALA A 29 0.93 3.73 10.28
CA ALA A 29 0.44 3.26 11.58
C ALA A 29 1.22 2.05 12.07
N TYR A 30 1.59 1.15 11.17
CA TYR A 30 2.38 -0.03 11.52
C TYR A 30 3.87 0.24 11.54
N ASP A 31 4.28 1.47 11.22
CA ASP A 31 5.67 1.87 11.28
C ASP A 31 6.55 1.06 10.34
N PHE A 32 6.02 0.71 9.18
CA PHE A 32 6.78 0.00 8.16
C PHE A 32 7.33 1.00 7.16
N PRO A 33 8.54 0.77 6.61
CA PRO A 33 9.11 1.70 5.64
C PRO A 33 8.39 1.69 4.29
N ILE A 34 7.79 0.57 3.92
CA ILE A 34 7.18 0.41 2.60
C ILE A 34 5.81 -0.24 2.74
N GLY A 35 4.84 0.27 1.98
CA GLY A 35 3.53 -0.34 1.86
C GLY A 35 3.28 -0.74 0.41
N LEU A 36 2.61 -1.86 0.22
CA LEU A 36 2.25 -2.35 -1.10
C LEU A 36 0.76 -2.68 -1.12
N LEU A 37 0.04 -2.00 -2.00
CA LEU A 37 -1.39 -2.22 -2.19
C LEU A 37 -1.59 -2.96 -3.50
N ILE A 38 -2.24 -4.11 -3.44
CA ILE A 38 -2.47 -4.94 -4.61
C ILE A 38 -3.97 -5.15 -4.77
N ASN A 39 -4.49 -4.84 -5.95
CA ASN A 39 -5.89 -5.07 -6.27
C ASN A 39 -5.98 -6.08 -7.41
N PHE A 40 -6.61 -7.20 -7.12
CA PHE A 40 -6.79 -8.27 -8.12
C PHE A 40 -8.24 -8.48 -8.53
N GLY A 41 -9.13 -7.55 -8.16
CA GLY A 41 -10.54 -7.66 -8.48
C GLY A 41 -10.96 -7.06 -9.79
N GLY A 42 -10.10 -6.30 -10.44
CA GLY A 42 -10.40 -5.66 -11.71
C GLY A 42 -10.03 -6.53 -12.90
N LYS A 43 -10.12 -5.93 -14.10
CA LYS A 43 -9.79 -6.63 -15.33
C LYS A 43 -8.32 -6.96 -15.42
N SER A 44 -7.48 -6.15 -14.83
CA SER A 44 -6.05 -6.37 -14.79
C SER A 44 -5.55 -6.10 -13.38
N LEU A 45 -4.41 -6.68 -13.07
CA LEU A 45 -3.78 -6.49 -11.77
C LEU A 45 -3.35 -5.04 -11.61
N GLU A 46 -3.77 -4.43 -10.51
CA GLU A 46 -3.33 -3.09 -10.15
C GLU A 46 -2.49 -3.17 -8.89
N PHE A 47 -1.43 -2.38 -8.82
CA PHE A 47 -0.67 -2.32 -7.58
C PHE A 47 -0.07 -0.93 -7.42
N LYS A 48 0.18 -0.58 -6.15
CA LYS A 48 0.71 0.73 -5.80
C LYS A 48 1.69 0.55 -4.67
N LYS A 49 2.87 1.11 -4.82
CA LYS A 49 3.91 1.07 -3.81
C LYS A 49 3.94 2.42 -3.10
N MET A 50 3.96 2.39 -1.77
CA MET A 50 3.96 3.61 -0.97
C MET A 50 5.15 3.59 -0.04
N PHE A 51 5.69 4.77 0.22
CA PHE A 51 6.82 4.93 1.13
C PHE A 51 6.36 5.67 2.37
N ASN A 52 6.80 5.19 3.51
CA ASN A 52 6.53 5.86 4.78
C ASN A 52 7.43 7.09 4.88
N PRO A 53 6.88 8.31 4.95
CA PRO A 53 7.72 9.51 5.01
C PRO A 53 8.67 9.53 6.18
N LYS A 54 8.33 8.83 7.26
CA LYS A 54 9.17 8.76 8.44
C LYS A 54 10.55 8.17 8.14
N TYR A 55 10.63 7.32 7.12
CA TYR A 55 11.86 6.64 6.74
C TYR A 55 12.53 7.27 5.53
N ASN A 56 11.96 8.35 5.02
CA ASN A 56 12.47 9.02 3.85
C ASN A 56 13.43 10.11 4.31
N THR A 57 14.70 9.87 4.15
CA THR A 57 15.72 10.83 4.57
C THR A 57 16.48 11.37 3.38
#